data_0588fb9b19b50d3ab0ed1477fec8b912
#
_entry.id   0588fb9b19b50d3ab0ed1477fec8b912
#
_cell.length_a   1.000
_cell.length_b   1.000
_cell.length_c   1.000
_cell.angle_alpha   90.00
_cell.angle_beta   90.00
_cell.angle_gamma   90.00
#
_symmetry.space_group_name_H-M   'P 1'
#
loop_
_entity.id
_entity.type
_entity.pdbx_description
1 polymer ?
#
loop_
_entity_poly.entity_id
_entity_poly.type
_entity_poly.pdbx_seq_one_letter_code
_entity_poly.pdbx_strand_id
1 'polypeptide(L)'
;MQSRPYCVVDVFTAEAYRGNPLAVVVDGSGLDTHQMQEFARWTRLSETVFLLPPTNTEADYQARIFTPAFEVPFAGHPTLGSCRVWLSNGGVPRSADEVIQQCGVGLVRLWRDGARLAFRAPQLQRAAVDEAVLGPVLGALGLARAKLVQAQWLDNGLRWLGLLLDSADTVLALEPDHPALKSLAMVGVIGPRDPRGPPSVVDFCTFEVRAFAAAADVPEDPVTGSLNAALAQWLIQDGLAPDCYVASQGTRLHRAGRVYIESRSGDIWVGGDSVICIAGTVIL
;
A
#
# COMPACT_ATOMS: atom_id res chain seq x y z
N MET A 1 4.85 29.06 -14.34
CA MET A 1 5.02 28.46 -12.99
C MET A 1 4.03 29.12 -12.04
N GLN A 2 3.30 28.32 -11.26
CA GLN A 2 2.32 28.79 -10.29
C GLN A 2 2.64 28.19 -8.92
N SER A 3 2.32 28.92 -7.84
CA SER A 3 2.38 28.38 -6.48
C SER A 3 1.15 27.51 -6.25
N ARG A 4 1.37 26.26 -5.86
CA ARG A 4 0.31 25.26 -5.64
C ARG A 4 0.39 24.70 -4.24
N PRO A 5 -0.74 24.49 -3.52
CA PRO A 5 -0.71 23.81 -2.24
C PRO A 5 -0.14 22.39 -2.38
N TYR A 6 0.70 22.01 -1.42
CA TYR A 6 1.46 20.76 -1.43
C TYR A 6 1.51 20.16 -0.04
N CYS A 7 1.33 18.85 0.05
CA CYS A 7 1.46 18.10 1.28
C CYS A 7 2.34 16.86 1.09
N VAL A 8 3.06 16.46 2.15
CA VAL A 8 3.55 15.10 2.31
C VAL A 8 2.79 14.46 3.44
N VAL A 9 2.14 13.35 3.16
CA VAL A 9 1.32 12.59 4.10
C VAL A 9 1.91 11.20 4.30
N ASP A 10 2.04 10.78 5.56
CA ASP A 10 2.36 9.40 5.91
C ASP A 10 1.08 8.58 5.96
N VAL A 11 1.05 7.49 5.22
CA VAL A 11 -0.11 6.61 5.10
C VAL A 11 0.10 5.31 5.87
N PHE A 12 -0.99 4.73 6.34
CA PHE A 12 -1.03 3.55 7.21
C PHE A 12 -0.42 3.76 8.60
N THR A 13 -0.45 4.97 9.10
CA THR A 13 0.02 5.30 10.45
C THR A 13 -0.75 6.48 11.03
N ALA A 14 -0.90 6.48 12.36
CA ALA A 14 -1.37 7.63 13.12
C ALA A 14 -0.22 8.51 13.64
N GLU A 15 1.05 8.06 13.47
CA GLU A 15 2.25 8.75 13.95
C GLU A 15 3.07 9.27 12.75
N ALA A 16 3.49 10.53 12.82
CA ALA A 16 4.33 11.13 11.77
C ALA A 16 5.66 10.37 11.61
N TYR A 17 6.10 10.21 10.36
CA TYR A 17 7.36 9.58 9.96
C TYR A 17 7.42 8.04 10.19
N ARG A 18 6.26 7.41 10.42
CA ARG A 18 6.15 5.99 10.73
C ARG A 18 5.40 5.16 9.67
N GLY A 19 4.84 5.82 8.65
CA GLY A 19 4.08 5.18 7.57
C GLY A 19 4.84 5.11 6.26
N ASN A 20 4.06 5.09 5.17
CA ASN A 20 4.55 5.20 3.80
C ASN A 20 4.30 6.63 3.30
N PRO A 21 5.37 7.44 3.03
CA PRO A 21 5.21 8.83 2.65
C PRO A 21 4.70 8.98 1.22
N LEU A 22 3.76 9.90 1.04
CA LEU A 22 3.17 10.28 -0.24
C LEU A 22 3.24 11.78 -0.44
N ALA A 23 3.74 12.23 -1.60
CA ALA A 23 3.60 13.60 -2.04
C ALA A 23 2.24 13.84 -2.70
N VAL A 24 1.57 14.94 -2.34
CA VAL A 24 0.29 15.34 -2.94
C VAL A 24 0.32 16.81 -3.34
N VAL A 25 0.17 17.09 -4.62
CA VAL A 25 -0.09 18.42 -5.18
C VAL A 25 -1.61 18.61 -5.20
N VAL A 26 -2.12 19.57 -4.41
CA VAL A 26 -3.57 19.73 -4.16
C VAL A 26 -4.33 20.29 -5.36
N ASP A 27 -3.63 21.01 -6.25
CA ASP A 27 -4.18 21.48 -7.53
C ASP A 27 -3.21 21.19 -8.68
N GLY A 28 -3.51 20.14 -9.44
CA GLY A 28 -2.79 19.74 -10.66
C GLY A 28 -3.32 20.40 -11.94
N SER A 29 -4.34 21.27 -11.85
CA SER A 29 -4.98 21.87 -13.03
C SER A 29 -3.99 22.63 -13.90
N GLY A 30 -4.03 22.40 -15.21
CA GLY A 30 -3.17 23.04 -16.18
C GLY A 30 -1.74 22.46 -16.29
N LEU A 31 -1.37 21.48 -15.45
CA LEU A 31 -0.12 20.72 -15.65
C LEU A 31 -0.34 19.63 -16.69
N ASP A 32 0.61 19.48 -17.60
CA ASP A 32 0.64 18.35 -18.51
C ASP A 32 1.29 17.10 -17.86
N THR A 33 1.17 15.97 -18.54
CA THR A 33 1.71 14.68 -18.04
C THR A 33 3.22 14.71 -17.86
N HIS A 34 3.94 15.44 -18.71
CA HIS A 34 5.40 15.54 -18.64
C HIS A 34 5.84 16.31 -17.38
N GLN A 35 5.20 17.44 -17.10
CA GLN A 35 5.47 18.26 -15.90
C GLN A 35 5.18 17.46 -14.61
N MET A 36 4.05 16.73 -14.57
CA MET A 36 3.70 15.86 -13.44
C MET A 36 4.75 14.75 -13.24
N GLN A 37 5.19 14.12 -14.33
CA GLN A 37 6.19 13.05 -14.29
C GLN A 37 7.58 13.57 -13.87
N GLU A 38 7.99 14.75 -14.35
CA GLU A 38 9.26 15.36 -13.94
C GLU A 38 9.28 15.64 -12.44
N PHE A 39 8.20 16.20 -11.91
CA PHE A 39 8.10 16.49 -10.49
C PHE A 39 8.09 15.19 -9.66
N ALA A 40 7.33 14.16 -10.07
CA ALA A 40 7.32 12.86 -9.39
C ALA A 40 8.72 12.23 -9.37
N ARG A 41 9.48 12.31 -10.46
CA ARG A 41 10.86 11.83 -10.54
C ARG A 41 11.79 12.60 -9.60
N TRP A 42 11.59 13.92 -9.49
CA TRP A 42 12.42 14.77 -8.64
C TRP A 42 12.17 14.52 -7.15
N THR A 43 10.93 14.30 -6.72
CA THR A 43 10.60 14.03 -5.31
C THR A 43 11.24 12.74 -4.79
N ARG A 44 11.42 11.73 -5.66
CA ARG A 44 11.93 10.39 -5.33
C ARG A 44 11.14 9.63 -4.25
N LEU A 45 9.92 10.05 -4.00
CA LEU A 45 8.99 9.24 -3.21
C LEU A 45 8.46 8.09 -4.08
N SER A 46 7.99 7.03 -3.46
CA SER A 46 7.42 5.88 -4.18
C SER A 46 6.33 6.33 -5.16
N GLU A 47 5.46 7.26 -4.72
CA GLU A 47 4.48 7.92 -5.57
C GLU A 47 4.30 9.40 -5.23
N THR A 48 3.82 10.13 -6.25
CA THR A 48 3.35 11.52 -6.16
C THR A 48 1.96 11.59 -6.80
N VAL A 49 1.02 12.22 -6.11
CA VAL A 49 -0.36 12.40 -6.59
C VAL A 49 -0.62 13.86 -6.94
N PHE A 50 -1.34 14.06 -8.04
CA PHE A 50 -1.89 15.35 -8.44
C PHE A 50 -3.43 15.26 -8.34
N LEU A 51 -4.02 16.13 -7.51
CA LEU A 51 -5.47 16.24 -7.41
C LEU A 51 -5.99 17.17 -8.52
N LEU A 52 -7.12 16.78 -9.07
CA LEU A 52 -7.79 17.49 -10.17
C LEU A 52 -9.29 17.54 -9.92
N PRO A 53 -10.01 18.51 -10.51
CA PRO A 53 -11.47 18.43 -10.61
C PRO A 53 -11.87 17.15 -11.33
N PRO A 54 -12.91 16.44 -10.86
CA PRO A 54 -13.34 15.20 -11.49
C PRO A 54 -14.00 15.49 -12.86
N THR A 55 -13.78 14.58 -13.81
CA THR A 55 -14.48 14.61 -15.11
C THR A 55 -15.73 13.72 -15.09
N ASN A 56 -15.80 12.74 -14.17
CA ASN A 56 -16.98 11.94 -13.93
C ASN A 56 -17.85 12.62 -12.85
N THR A 57 -19.14 12.79 -13.16
CA THR A 57 -20.10 13.44 -12.26
C THR A 57 -20.38 12.68 -10.98
N GLU A 58 -20.02 11.42 -10.85
CA GLU A 58 -20.16 10.60 -9.64
C GLU A 58 -18.93 10.74 -8.71
N ALA A 59 -17.81 11.23 -9.20
CA ALA A 59 -16.60 11.37 -8.40
C ALA A 59 -16.59 12.68 -7.59
N ASP A 60 -15.97 12.63 -6.43
CA ASP A 60 -15.73 13.80 -5.57
C ASP A 60 -14.48 14.55 -6.01
N TYR A 61 -13.44 13.84 -6.44
CA TYR A 61 -12.22 14.38 -7.00
C TYR A 61 -11.55 13.38 -7.96
N GLN A 62 -10.59 13.89 -8.74
CA GLN A 62 -9.74 13.03 -9.57
C GLN A 62 -8.31 13.02 -9.04
N ALA A 63 -7.68 11.85 -9.04
CA ALA A 63 -6.27 11.65 -8.70
C ALA A 63 -5.51 11.08 -9.90
N ARG A 64 -4.38 11.71 -10.24
CA ARG A 64 -3.38 11.13 -11.12
C ARG A 64 -2.17 10.73 -10.30
N ILE A 65 -1.73 9.49 -10.45
CA ILE A 65 -0.75 8.85 -9.56
C ILE A 65 0.51 8.53 -10.38
N PHE A 66 1.65 9.04 -9.95
CA PHE A 66 2.93 8.88 -10.66
C PHE A 66 3.96 8.23 -9.76
N THR A 67 4.60 7.17 -10.22
CA THR A 67 5.90 6.72 -9.71
C THR A 67 7.01 7.63 -10.27
N PRO A 68 8.25 7.52 -9.82
CA PRO A 68 9.36 8.22 -10.46
C PRO A 68 9.56 7.87 -11.95
N ALA A 69 9.05 6.72 -12.41
CA ALA A 69 9.26 6.22 -13.77
C ALA A 69 8.06 6.45 -14.71
N PHE A 70 6.82 6.27 -14.24
CA PHE A 70 5.61 6.33 -15.06
C PHE A 70 4.35 6.56 -14.23
N GLU A 71 3.27 6.97 -14.91
CA GLU A 71 1.94 7.08 -14.32
C GLU A 71 1.32 5.68 -14.11
N VAL A 72 0.75 5.44 -12.93
CA VAL A 72 0.04 4.20 -12.60
C VAL A 72 -1.47 4.45 -12.51
N PRO A 73 -2.29 3.51 -12.99
CA PRO A 73 -3.74 3.69 -13.01
C PRO A 73 -4.37 3.67 -11.62
N PHE A 74 -3.74 2.99 -10.66
CA PHE A 74 -4.18 2.86 -9.28
C PHE A 74 -3.02 2.45 -8.38
N ALA A 75 -3.01 2.95 -7.13
CA ALA A 75 -2.17 2.45 -6.05
C ALA A 75 -2.86 2.69 -4.70
N GLY A 76 -2.74 1.72 -3.76
CA GLY A 76 -3.54 1.70 -2.53
C GLY A 76 -3.19 2.83 -1.56
N HIS A 77 -1.90 2.98 -1.16
CA HIS A 77 -1.53 4.05 -0.24
C HIS A 77 -1.69 5.46 -0.83
N PRO A 78 -1.43 5.71 -2.14
CA PRO A 78 -1.75 6.97 -2.78
C PRO A 78 -3.24 7.32 -2.73
N THR A 79 -4.11 6.31 -2.86
CA THR A 79 -5.56 6.50 -2.77
C THR A 79 -5.99 6.98 -1.37
N LEU A 80 -5.48 6.36 -0.31
CA LEU A 80 -5.78 6.78 1.07
C LEU A 80 -5.19 8.15 1.38
N GLY A 81 -3.91 8.37 1.05
CA GLY A 81 -3.20 9.61 1.34
C GLY A 81 -3.75 10.81 0.58
N SER A 82 -4.09 10.64 -0.71
CA SER A 82 -4.70 11.71 -1.51
C SER A 82 -6.09 12.09 -1.00
N CYS A 83 -6.91 11.12 -0.61
CA CYS A 83 -8.20 11.36 0.01
C CYS A 83 -8.05 12.13 1.34
N ARG A 84 -7.10 11.74 2.19
CA ARG A 84 -6.80 12.46 3.44
C ARG A 84 -6.43 13.91 3.18
N VAL A 85 -5.55 14.16 2.19
CA VAL A 85 -5.13 15.52 1.83
C VAL A 85 -6.28 16.31 1.22
N TRP A 86 -7.07 15.71 0.32
CA TRP A 86 -8.25 16.34 -0.27
C TRP A 86 -9.25 16.82 0.80
N LEU A 87 -9.61 15.94 1.74
CA LEU A 87 -10.51 16.28 2.86
C LEU A 87 -9.92 17.39 3.74
N SER A 88 -8.62 17.37 4.01
CA SER A 88 -7.95 18.37 4.87
C SER A 88 -7.81 19.73 4.20
N ASN A 89 -7.92 19.81 2.87
CA ASN A 89 -7.88 21.05 2.10
C ASN A 89 -9.28 21.53 1.68
N GLY A 90 -10.31 21.15 2.42
CA GLY A 90 -11.69 21.65 2.24
C GLY A 90 -12.53 20.84 1.26
N GLY A 91 -12.06 19.64 0.86
CA GLY A 91 -12.86 18.73 0.08
C GLY A 91 -14.13 18.31 0.86
N VAL A 92 -15.27 18.43 0.21
CA VAL A 92 -16.59 18.08 0.77
C VAL A 92 -17.15 16.90 -0.02
N PRO A 93 -17.16 15.68 0.56
CA PRO A 93 -17.72 14.52 -0.13
C PRO A 93 -19.26 14.63 -0.20
N ARG A 94 -19.84 13.99 -1.20
CA ARG A 94 -21.31 13.93 -1.39
C ARG A 94 -21.99 13.08 -0.34
N SER A 95 -21.28 12.11 0.21
CA SER A 95 -21.75 11.22 1.28
C SER A 95 -20.90 11.42 2.54
N ALA A 96 -21.51 11.35 3.72
CA ALA A 96 -20.80 11.43 4.98
C ALA A 96 -19.83 10.26 5.19
N ASP A 97 -20.21 9.07 4.70
CA ASP A 97 -19.51 7.81 4.99
C ASP A 97 -18.62 7.33 3.82
N GLU A 98 -18.68 8.00 2.66
CA GLU A 98 -17.99 7.57 1.46
C GLU A 98 -17.37 8.76 0.72
N VAL A 99 -16.21 8.52 0.11
CA VAL A 99 -15.57 9.42 -0.85
C VAL A 99 -15.34 8.64 -2.15
N ILE A 100 -15.64 9.24 -3.30
CA ILE A 100 -15.44 8.61 -4.60
C ILE A 100 -14.30 9.30 -5.34
N GLN A 101 -13.17 8.58 -5.45
CA GLN A 101 -12.01 8.99 -6.23
C GLN A 101 -12.15 8.52 -7.68
N GLN A 102 -11.94 9.41 -8.64
CA GLN A 102 -11.69 9.04 -10.03
C GLN A 102 -10.19 8.88 -10.25
N CYS A 103 -9.76 7.78 -10.86
CA CYS A 103 -8.36 7.56 -11.27
C CYS A 103 -8.30 6.71 -12.54
N GLY A 104 -7.11 6.23 -12.94
CA GLY A 104 -6.92 5.48 -14.17
C GLY A 104 -7.71 4.17 -14.29
N VAL A 105 -8.09 3.54 -13.17
CA VAL A 105 -8.99 2.36 -13.18
C VAL A 105 -10.49 2.72 -13.15
N GLY A 106 -10.83 4.01 -13.17
CA GLY A 106 -12.21 4.48 -13.04
C GLY A 106 -12.52 5.01 -11.65
N LEU A 107 -13.72 4.68 -11.14
CA LEU A 107 -14.19 5.13 -9.83
C LEU A 107 -13.75 4.16 -8.72
N VAL A 108 -13.09 4.69 -7.71
CA VAL A 108 -12.68 3.97 -6.51
C VAL A 108 -13.44 4.52 -5.32
N ARG A 109 -14.15 3.64 -4.61
CA ARG A 109 -14.89 3.99 -3.41
C ARG A 109 -13.99 3.87 -2.18
N LEU A 110 -13.93 4.94 -1.40
CA LEU A 110 -13.28 4.96 -0.10
C LEU A 110 -14.33 5.08 0.98
N TRP A 111 -14.33 4.16 1.90
CA TRP A 111 -15.16 4.23 3.09
C TRP A 111 -14.45 5.00 4.20
N ARG A 112 -15.24 5.72 5.00
CA ARG A 112 -14.77 6.54 6.12
C ARG A 112 -15.25 5.94 7.44
N ASP A 113 -14.30 5.66 8.33
CA ASP A 113 -14.56 5.27 9.72
C ASP A 113 -13.86 6.28 10.65
N GLY A 114 -14.56 7.34 11.02
CA GLY A 114 -13.96 8.46 11.72
C GLY A 114 -12.84 9.12 10.91
N ALA A 115 -11.62 9.06 11.42
CA ALA A 115 -10.43 9.57 10.75
C ALA A 115 -9.78 8.54 9.79
N ARG A 116 -10.13 7.25 9.92
CA ARG A 116 -9.59 6.16 9.10
C ARG A 116 -10.31 6.10 7.77
N LEU A 117 -9.52 5.81 6.73
CA LEU A 117 -10.00 5.58 5.39
C LEU A 117 -9.73 4.14 4.99
N ALA A 118 -10.62 3.54 4.20
CA ALA A 118 -10.42 2.22 3.61
C ALA A 118 -10.86 2.21 2.16
N PHE A 119 -10.12 1.53 1.28
CA PHE A 119 -10.52 1.26 -0.08
C PHE A 119 -10.89 -0.22 -0.26
N ARG A 120 -11.80 -0.48 -1.18
CA ARG A 120 -12.13 -1.84 -1.59
C ARG A 120 -10.99 -2.43 -2.41
N ALA A 121 -10.51 -3.61 -2.02
CA ALA A 121 -9.45 -4.33 -2.73
C ALA A 121 -9.89 -4.64 -4.17
N PRO A 122 -9.01 -4.43 -5.19
CA PRO A 122 -9.24 -4.92 -6.53
C PRO A 122 -9.37 -6.44 -6.57
N GLN A 123 -10.01 -6.97 -7.60
CA GLN A 123 -10.19 -8.41 -7.76
C GLN A 123 -8.82 -9.11 -7.87
N LEU A 124 -8.66 -10.19 -7.10
CA LEU A 124 -7.44 -11.00 -7.07
C LEU A 124 -7.52 -12.16 -8.07
N GLN A 125 -6.47 -12.32 -8.87
CA GLN A 125 -6.19 -13.55 -9.63
C GLN A 125 -5.09 -14.32 -8.91
N ARG A 126 -5.25 -15.63 -8.77
CA ARG A 126 -4.32 -16.53 -8.08
C ARG A 126 -3.78 -17.58 -9.03
N ALA A 127 -2.50 -17.96 -8.85
CA ALA A 127 -1.89 -19.07 -9.58
C ALA A 127 -0.88 -19.83 -8.71
N ALA A 128 -0.71 -21.11 -8.96
CA ALA A 128 0.31 -21.92 -8.30
C ALA A 128 1.73 -21.41 -8.63
N VAL A 129 2.65 -21.63 -7.71
CA VAL A 129 4.05 -21.26 -7.89
C VAL A 129 4.86 -22.46 -8.32
N ASP A 130 5.62 -22.31 -9.42
CA ASP A 130 6.56 -23.33 -9.87
C ASP A 130 7.78 -23.37 -8.94
N GLU A 131 8.26 -24.57 -8.63
CA GLU A 131 9.47 -24.77 -7.82
C GLU A 131 10.72 -24.15 -8.47
N ALA A 132 10.76 -24.07 -9.79
CA ALA A 132 11.82 -23.40 -10.54
C ALA A 132 11.92 -21.90 -10.23
N VAL A 133 10.82 -21.26 -9.79
CA VAL A 133 10.80 -19.87 -9.31
C VAL A 133 10.98 -19.81 -7.80
N LEU A 134 10.30 -20.69 -7.08
CA LEU A 134 10.26 -20.66 -5.63
C LEU A 134 11.62 -20.91 -4.99
N GLY A 135 12.36 -21.93 -5.47
CA GLY A 135 13.69 -22.27 -4.94
C GLY A 135 14.68 -21.10 -4.98
N PRO A 136 14.91 -20.44 -6.13
CA PRO A 136 15.73 -19.23 -6.22
C PRO A 136 15.28 -18.08 -5.30
N VAL A 137 13.95 -17.85 -5.17
CA VAL A 137 13.42 -16.80 -4.29
C VAL A 137 13.69 -17.11 -2.82
N LEU A 138 13.49 -18.36 -2.37
CA LEU A 138 13.83 -18.77 -1.01
C LEU A 138 15.34 -18.58 -0.73
N GLY A 139 16.19 -18.92 -1.69
CA GLY A 139 17.63 -18.68 -1.62
C GLY A 139 17.98 -17.21 -1.47
N ALA A 140 17.38 -16.34 -2.28
CA ALA A 140 17.57 -14.89 -2.23
C ALA A 140 17.04 -14.25 -0.94
N LEU A 141 16.04 -14.85 -0.29
CA LEU A 141 15.52 -14.42 1.01
C LEU A 141 16.35 -14.98 2.19
N GLY A 142 17.27 -15.91 1.97
CA GLY A 142 17.90 -16.66 3.05
C GLY A 142 16.91 -17.52 3.84
N LEU A 143 15.79 -17.91 3.23
CA LEU A 143 14.67 -18.58 3.90
C LEU A 143 14.76 -20.10 3.77
N ALA A 144 14.87 -20.78 4.91
CA ALA A 144 14.80 -22.24 4.95
C ALA A 144 13.41 -22.74 4.53
N ARG A 145 13.34 -23.75 3.66
CA ARG A 145 12.07 -24.30 3.15
C ARG A 145 11.10 -24.73 4.26
N ALA A 146 11.62 -25.23 5.37
CA ALA A 146 10.81 -25.66 6.53
C ALA A 146 10.05 -24.51 7.21
N LYS A 147 10.43 -23.26 6.93
CA LYS A 147 9.77 -22.05 7.46
C LYS A 147 8.66 -21.52 6.54
N LEU A 148 8.57 -22.03 5.33
CA LEU A 148 7.52 -21.71 4.38
C LEU A 148 6.30 -22.61 4.62
N VAL A 149 5.15 -22.01 4.88
CA VAL A 149 3.86 -22.72 5.03
C VAL A 149 3.18 -22.87 3.67
N GLN A 150 3.02 -21.77 2.92
CA GLN A 150 2.42 -21.76 1.59
C GLN A 150 3.01 -20.66 0.71
N ALA A 151 2.91 -20.83 -0.61
CA ALA A 151 3.30 -19.85 -1.62
C ALA A 151 2.21 -19.74 -2.70
N GLN A 152 1.94 -18.53 -3.16
CA GLN A 152 0.92 -18.25 -4.16
C GLN A 152 1.32 -17.05 -5.02
N TRP A 153 1.11 -17.12 -6.35
CA TRP A 153 1.05 -15.92 -7.17
C TRP A 153 -0.24 -15.17 -6.91
N LEU A 154 -0.14 -13.88 -6.67
CA LEU A 154 -1.22 -12.98 -6.31
C LEU A 154 -1.17 -11.79 -7.27
N ASP A 155 -2.19 -11.62 -8.13
CA ASP A 155 -2.27 -10.54 -9.10
C ASP A 155 -3.58 -9.76 -8.91
N ASN A 156 -3.48 -8.53 -8.45
CA ASN A 156 -4.58 -7.58 -8.31
C ASN A 156 -4.32 -6.27 -9.09
N GLY A 157 -3.59 -6.41 -10.22
CA GLY A 157 -3.04 -5.31 -11.01
C GLY A 157 -1.54 -5.13 -10.81
N LEU A 158 -1.01 -5.60 -9.68
CA LEU A 158 0.42 -5.82 -9.42
C LEU A 158 0.62 -7.28 -9.04
N ARG A 159 1.59 -7.93 -9.69
CA ARG A 159 1.84 -9.35 -9.51
C ARG A 159 2.87 -9.59 -8.41
N TRP A 160 2.42 -10.12 -7.28
CA TRP A 160 3.22 -10.48 -6.12
C TRP A 160 3.41 -11.99 -6.01
N LEU A 161 4.58 -12.42 -5.61
CA LEU A 161 4.78 -13.76 -5.06
C LEU A 161 4.55 -13.68 -3.55
N GLY A 162 3.37 -14.11 -3.10
CA GLY A 162 3.00 -14.15 -1.67
C GLY A 162 3.55 -15.41 -1.01
N LEU A 163 4.24 -15.25 0.11
CA LEU A 163 4.77 -16.34 0.95
C LEU A 163 4.19 -16.24 2.35
N LEU A 164 3.44 -17.25 2.79
CA LEU A 164 3.03 -17.42 4.18
C LEU A 164 4.12 -18.17 4.93
N LEU A 165 4.69 -17.55 5.95
CA LEU A 165 5.74 -18.10 6.80
C LEU A 165 5.16 -18.57 8.14
N ASP A 166 5.93 -19.37 8.87
CA ASP A 166 5.52 -19.97 10.14
C ASP A 166 5.33 -18.96 11.29
N SER A 167 5.98 -17.79 11.22
CA SER A 167 5.89 -16.79 12.28
C SER A 167 6.31 -15.38 11.81
N ALA A 168 5.88 -14.36 12.54
CA ALA A 168 6.35 -12.98 12.43
C ALA A 168 7.86 -12.85 12.68
N ASP A 169 8.40 -13.64 13.61
CA ASP A 169 9.84 -13.62 13.89
C ASP A 169 10.66 -14.10 12.69
N THR A 170 10.16 -15.10 11.95
CA THR A 170 10.77 -15.53 10.69
C THR A 170 10.72 -14.42 9.64
N VAL A 171 9.59 -13.71 9.51
CA VAL A 171 9.47 -12.54 8.60
C VAL A 171 10.50 -11.47 8.96
N LEU A 172 10.63 -11.13 10.24
CA LEU A 172 11.55 -10.10 10.71
C LEU A 172 13.02 -10.49 10.62
N ALA A 173 13.33 -11.79 10.66
CA ALA A 173 14.70 -12.30 10.58
C ALA A 173 15.26 -12.35 9.14
N LEU A 174 14.44 -12.17 8.12
CA LEU A 174 14.89 -12.22 6.72
C LEU A 174 15.90 -11.11 6.42
N GLU A 175 16.98 -11.48 5.73
CA GLU A 175 18.01 -10.59 5.20
C GLU A 175 18.09 -10.79 3.67
N PRO A 176 17.21 -10.11 2.89
CA PRO A 176 17.06 -10.40 1.46
C PRO A 176 18.25 -9.92 0.63
N ASP A 177 18.66 -10.74 -0.34
CA ASP A 177 19.52 -10.31 -1.44
C ASP A 177 18.67 -9.57 -2.48
N HIS A 178 18.55 -8.25 -2.32
CA HIS A 178 17.75 -7.41 -3.21
C HIS A 178 18.22 -7.43 -4.67
N PRO A 179 19.53 -7.42 -5.00
CA PRO A 179 20.03 -7.64 -6.34
C PRO A 179 19.53 -8.94 -6.98
N ALA A 180 19.56 -10.05 -6.25
CA ALA A 180 19.04 -11.33 -6.73
C ALA A 180 17.51 -11.27 -6.94
N LEU A 181 16.75 -10.73 -5.97
CA LEU A 181 15.29 -10.60 -6.08
C LEU A 181 14.86 -9.74 -7.27
N LYS A 182 15.65 -8.73 -7.67
CA LYS A 182 15.33 -7.84 -8.78
C LYS A 182 15.04 -8.57 -10.08
N SER A 183 15.71 -9.69 -10.32
CA SER A 183 15.55 -10.50 -11.53
C SER A 183 14.52 -11.62 -11.40
N LEU A 184 13.98 -11.86 -10.21
CA LEU A 184 13.09 -12.97 -9.92
C LEU A 184 11.61 -12.56 -9.84
N ALA A 185 11.25 -11.75 -8.84
CA ALA A 185 9.87 -11.34 -8.60
C ALA A 185 9.78 -10.18 -7.60
N MET A 186 8.62 -9.53 -7.57
CA MET A 186 8.17 -8.81 -6.38
C MET A 186 7.65 -9.83 -5.38
N VAL A 187 8.17 -9.80 -4.14
CA VAL A 187 7.88 -10.81 -3.12
C VAL A 187 7.25 -10.15 -1.90
N GLY A 188 6.08 -10.67 -1.50
CA GLY A 188 5.44 -10.34 -0.24
C GLY A 188 5.53 -11.49 0.73
N VAL A 189 6.00 -11.23 1.94
CA VAL A 189 6.04 -12.24 3.01
C VAL A 189 5.12 -11.84 4.15
N ILE A 190 4.43 -12.82 4.73
CA ILE A 190 3.51 -12.63 5.86
C ILE A 190 3.69 -13.79 6.84
N GLY A 191 3.69 -13.47 8.15
CA GLY A 191 3.76 -14.47 9.19
C GLY A 191 2.92 -14.07 10.41
N PRO A 192 2.26 -15.04 11.09
CA PRO A 192 1.43 -14.78 12.25
C PRO A 192 2.28 -14.34 13.45
N ARG A 193 1.75 -13.41 14.23
CA ARG A 193 2.28 -13.08 15.57
C ARG A 193 1.75 -14.05 16.60
N ASP A 194 2.58 -14.39 17.57
CA ASP A 194 2.12 -15.21 18.72
C ASP A 194 1.17 -14.36 19.59
N PRO A 195 -0.10 -14.75 19.73
CA PRO A 195 -1.06 -14.02 20.57
C PRO A 195 -0.72 -14.10 22.06
N ARG A 196 0.22 -14.97 22.46
CA ARG A 196 0.71 -15.13 23.83
C ARG A 196 2.03 -14.39 24.09
N GLY A 197 2.53 -13.67 23.10
CA GLY A 197 3.73 -12.84 23.25
C GLY A 197 3.57 -11.76 24.32
N PRO A 198 4.67 -11.18 24.81
CA PRO A 198 4.60 -10.13 25.83
C PRO A 198 3.79 -8.94 25.30
N PRO A 199 2.93 -8.33 26.14
CA PRO A 199 2.18 -7.14 25.76
C PRO A 199 3.14 -6.02 25.33
N SER A 200 3.10 -5.65 24.07
CA SER A 200 3.80 -4.50 23.51
C SER A 200 2.79 -3.51 22.94
N VAL A 201 3.17 -2.30 22.69
CA VAL A 201 2.32 -1.27 22.06
C VAL A 201 1.79 -1.71 20.67
N VAL A 202 2.23 -2.87 20.18
CA VAL A 202 1.92 -3.47 18.88
C VAL A 202 0.93 -4.66 19.01
N ASP A 203 0.40 -4.92 20.20
CA ASP A 203 -0.25 -6.19 20.60
C ASP A 203 -1.53 -6.57 19.89
N PHE A 204 -2.15 -5.68 19.15
CA PHE A 204 -3.36 -5.99 18.40
C PHE A 204 -3.07 -6.43 16.95
N CYS A 205 -1.81 -6.47 16.51
CA CYS A 205 -1.46 -6.91 15.15
C CYS A 205 -1.42 -8.44 15.08
N THR A 206 -2.19 -9.00 14.15
CA THR A 206 -2.29 -10.44 13.92
C THR A 206 -1.11 -10.97 13.09
N PHE A 207 -0.61 -10.17 12.17
CA PHE A 207 0.45 -10.55 11.25
C PHE A 207 1.56 -9.49 11.18
N GLU A 208 2.77 -9.96 10.83
CA GLU A 208 3.85 -9.12 10.32
C GLU A 208 3.99 -9.35 8.81
N VAL A 209 4.18 -8.25 8.06
CA VAL A 209 4.32 -8.26 6.60
C VAL A 209 5.61 -7.54 6.21
N ARG A 210 6.29 -8.04 5.16
CA ARG A 210 7.34 -7.29 4.45
C ARG A 210 7.13 -7.41 2.95
N ALA A 211 7.47 -6.35 2.21
CA ALA A 211 7.28 -6.25 0.77
C ALA A 211 8.60 -5.93 0.08
N PHE A 212 9.10 -6.84 -0.74
CA PHE A 212 10.34 -6.67 -1.51
C PHE A 212 10.00 -6.46 -2.98
N ALA A 213 10.13 -5.22 -3.43
CA ALA A 213 9.80 -4.78 -4.78
C ALA A 213 11.05 -4.30 -5.55
N ALA A 214 12.18 -5.00 -5.38
CA ALA A 214 13.44 -4.66 -6.03
C ALA A 214 13.31 -4.60 -7.57
N ALA A 215 12.41 -5.39 -8.17
CA ALA A 215 12.09 -5.33 -9.61
C ALA A 215 11.48 -3.97 -10.03
N ALA A 216 10.88 -3.22 -9.11
CA ALA A 216 10.37 -1.88 -9.31
C ALA A 216 11.33 -0.78 -8.77
N ASP A 217 12.60 -1.10 -8.55
CA ASP A 217 13.63 -0.23 -7.95
C ASP A 217 13.31 0.23 -6.51
N VAL A 218 12.45 -0.50 -5.81
CA VAL A 218 12.15 -0.32 -4.38
C VAL A 218 12.62 -1.58 -3.64
N PRO A 219 13.79 -1.58 -3.00
CA PRO A 219 14.31 -2.77 -2.31
C PRO A 219 13.31 -3.34 -1.30
N GLU A 220 12.78 -2.51 -0.41
CA GLU A 220 11.70 -2.86 0.51
C GLU A 220 10.73 -1.68 0.64
N ASP A 221 9.43 -1.93 0.42
CA ASP A 221 8.39 -0.91 0.55
C ASP A 221 7.90 -0.84 2.01
N PRO A 222 7.83 0.37 2.60
CA PRO A 222 7.49 0.54 4.02
C PRO A 222 6.12 -0.01 4.40
N VAL A 223 5.06 0.28 3.62
CA VAL A 223 3.70 -0.25 3.84
C VAL A 223 2.97 -0.33 2.50
N THR A 224 2.57 -1.53 2.11
CA THR A 224 2.12 -1.85 0.76
C THR A 224 0.64 -2.20 0.72
N GLY A 225 -0.19 -1.26 0.29
CA GLY A 225 -1.65 -1.47 0.22
C GLY A 225 -2.05 -2.60 -0.73
N SER A 226 -1.46 -2.67 -1.93
CA SER A 226 -1.76 -3.70 -2.94
C SER A 226 -1.39 -5.10 -2.46
N LEU A 227 -0.22 -5.26 -1.83
CA LEU A 227 0.20 -6.55 -1.28
C LEU A 227 -0.73 -6.98 -0.14
N ASN A 228 -1.01 -6.11 0.84
CA ASN A 228 -1.89 -6.44 1.95
C ASN A 228 -3.31 -6.79 1.47
N ALA A 229 -3.81 -6.12 0.43
CA ALA A 229 -5.08 -6.45 -0.22
C ALA A 229 -5.07 -7.87 -0.82
N ALA A 230 -3.99 -8.22 -1.54
CA ALA A 230 -3.85 -9.53 -2.17
C ALA A 230 -3.67 -10.65 -1.14
N LEU A 231 -2.82 -10.44 -0.12
CA LEU A 231 -2.64 -11.38 0.99
C LEU A 231 -3.94 -11.61 1.75
N ALA A 232 -4.70 -10.54 2.04
CA ALA A 232 -5.97 -10.65 2.74
C ALA A 232 -6.99 -11.49 1.97
N GLN A 233 -7.18 -11.23 0.67
CA GLN A 233 -8.07 -12.01 -0.18
C GLN A 233 -7.67 -13.48 -0.20
N TRP A 234 -6.37 -13.77 -0.36
CA TRP A 234 -5.89 -15.14 -0.35
C TRP A 234 -6.12 -15.83 1.00
N LEU A 235 -5.60 -15.24 2.09
CA LEU A 235 -5.59 -15.90 3.39
C LEU A 235 -6.98 -16.05 4.02
N ILE A 236 -7.86 -15.06 3.85
CA ILE A 236 -9.25 -15.14 4.34
C ILE A 236 -10.02 -16.19 3.54
N GLN A 237 -9.89 -16.20 2.20
CA GLN A 237 -10.56 -17.17 1.36
C GLN A 237 -10.16 -18.62 1.66
N ASP A 238 -8.88 -18.84 2.03
CA ASP A 238 -8.35 -20.17 2.36
C ASP A 238 -8.55 -20.52 3.87
N GLY A 239 -9.20 -19.66 4.66
CA GLY A 239 -9.42 -19.87 6.10
C GLY A 239 -8.14 -19.79 6.95
N LEU A 240 -7.09 -19.11 6.44
CA LEU A 240 -5.80 -18.95 7.10
C LEU A 240 -5.67 -17.64 7.89
N ALA A 241 -6.63 -16.73 7.70
CA ALA A 241 -6.76 -15.49 8.46
C ALA A 241 -8.22 -15.24 8.85
N PRO A 242 -8.47 -14.52 9.95
CA PRO A 242 -9.83 -14.09 10.31
C PRO A 242 -10.34 -13.02 9.35
N ASP A 243 -11.67 -12.83 9.30
CA ASP A 243 -12.32 -11.82 8.46
C ASP A 243 -11.91 -10.38 8.80
N CYS A 244 -11.45 -10.14 10.01
CA CYS A 244 -10.95 -8.84 10.47
C CYS A 244 -9.62 -9.02 11.18
N TYR A 245 -8.60 -8.27 10.75
CA TYR A 245 -7.31 -8.27 11.42
C TYR A 245 -6.51 -6.99 11.13
N VAL A 246 -5.42 -6.81 11.86
CA VAL A 246 -4.44 -5.75 11.60
C VAL A 246 -3.09 -6.38 11.26
N ALA A 247 -2.52 -5.96 10.13
CA ALA A 247 -1.15 -6.29 9.76
C ALA A 247 -0.21 -5.15 10.15
N SER A 248 0.94 -5.52 10.71
CA SER A 248 2.09 -4.63 10.91
C SER A 248 3.02 -4.74 9.71
N GLN A 249 3.53 -3.62 9.21
CA GLN A 249 4.53 -3.60 8.14
C GLN A 249 5.52 -2.44 8.35
N GLY A 250 6.76 -2.63 7.88
CA GLY A 250 7.79 -1.61 7.93
C GLY A 250 8.67 -1.65 9.19
N THR A 251 8.49 -2.61 10.07
CA THR A 251 9.24 -2.75 11.33
C THR A 251 10.76 -2.72 11.11
N ARG A 252 11.27 -3.42 10.10
CA ARG A 252 12.71 -3.45 9.73
C ARG A 252 13.20 -2.13 9.14
N LEU A 253 12.32 -1.27 8.70
CA LEU A 253 12.60 0.07 8.18
C LEU A 253 12.38 1.17 9.23
N HIS A 254 12.25 0.80 10.51
CA HIS A 254 11.92 1.71 11.61
C HIS A 254 10.60 2.45 11.41
N ARG A 255 9.65 1.82 10.69
CA ARG A 255 8.28 2.30 10.51
C ARG A 255 7.33 1.54 11.44
N ALA A 256 6.12 2.03 11.56
CA ALA A 256 5.07 1.44 12.40
C ALA A 256 3.74 1.40 11.62
N GLY A 257 3.81 0.84 10.40
CA GLY A 257 2.63 0.71 9.55
C GLY A 257 1.58 -0.21 10.17
N ARG A 258 0.31 0.19 10.05
CA ARG A 258 -0.86 -0.55 10.52
C ARG A 258 -1.88 -0.59 9.40
N VAL A 259 -2.05 -1.80 8.85
CA VAL A 259 -3.01 -2.05 7.77
C VAL A 259 -4.19 -2.80 8.37
N TYR A 260 -5.35 -2.16 8.36
CA TYR A 260 -6.59 -2.71 8.87
C TYR A 260 -7.31 -3.43 7.73
N ILE A 261 -7.56 -4.70 7.92
CA ILE A 261 -8.25 -5.55 6.96
C ILE A 261 -9.63 -5.90 7.52
N GLU A 262 -10.64 -5.80 6.66
CA GLU A 262 -11.99 -6.20 6.98
C GLU A 262 -12.67 -6.84 5.77
N SER A 263 -13.23 -8.04 5.97
CA SER A 263 -14.10 -8.71 4.99
C SER A 263 -15.56 -8.31 5.26
N ARG A 264 -16.20 -7.66 4.29
CA ARG A 264 -17.62 -7.26 4.37
C ARG A 264 -18.36 -7.74 3.13
N SER A 265 -19.36 -8.55 3.31
CA SER A 265 -20.22 -9.04 2.21
C SER A 265 -19.45 -9.65 1.03
N GLY A 266 -18.30 -10.29 1.33
CA GLY A 266 -17.43 -10.90 0.32
C GLY A 266 -16.38 -9.97 -0.29
N ASP A 267 -16.41 -8.69 0.01
CA ASP A 267 -15.40 -7.71 -0.40
C ASP A 267 -14.35 -7.53 0.71
N ILE A 268 -13.10 -7.39 0.32
CA ILE A 268 -12.01 -7.05 1.24
C ILE A 268 -11.79 -5.53 1.23
N TRP A 269 -11.80 -4.94 2.41
CA TRP A 269 -11.49 -3.55 2.63
C TRP A 269 -10.12 -3.42 3.29
N VAL A 270 -9.31 -2.51 2.75
CA VAL A 270 -7.94 -2.24 3.21
C VAL A 270 -7.88 -0.81 3.69
N GLY A 271 -7.70 -0.63 4.99
CA GLY A 271 -7.76 0.66 5.64
C GLY A 271 -6.50 1.00 6.41
N GLY A 272 -6.38 2.30 6.73
CA GLY A 272 -5.31 2.81 7.58
C GLY A 272 -5.52 4.26 7.94
N ASP A 273 -4.86 4.64 9.03
CA ASP A 273 -4.76 6.05 9.41
C ASP A 273 -3.77 6.78 8.49
N SER A 274 -3.87 8.09 8.41
CA SER A 274 -2.96 8.92 7.63
C SER A 274 -2.71 10.25 8.34
N VAL A 275 -1.44 10.68 8.40
CA VAL A 275 -1.04 11.91 9.07
C VAL A 275 -0.27 12.82 8.11
N ILE A 276 -0.68 14.09 8.02
CA ILE A 276 0.02 15.10 7.21
C ILE A 276 1.29 15.52 7.95
N CYS A 277 2.45 15.27 7.35
CA CYS A 277 3.76 15.57 7.93
C CYS A 277 4.33 16.91 7.44
N ILE A 278 4.02 17.28 6.19
CA ILE A 278 4.46 18.54 5.58
C ILE A 278 3.25 19.18 4.91
N ALA A 279 3.03 20.46 5.17
CA ALA A 279 2.06 21.29 4.47
C ALA A 279 2.71 22.61 4.07
N GLY A 280 2.51 23.00 2.81
CA GLY A 280 3.11 24.21 2.25
C GLY A 280 2.71 24.42 0.80
N THR A 281 3.64 24.95 0.01
CA THR A 281 3.43 25.19 -1.43
C THR A 281 4.61 24.70 -2.24
N VAL A 282 4.35 24.36 -3.49
CA VAL A 282 5.35 24.05 -4.52
C VAL A 282 5.14 24.96 -5.72
N ILE A 283 6.22 25.29 -6.42
CA ILE A 283 6.17 26.08 -7.66
C ILE A 283 6.25 25.10 -8.84
N LEU A 284 5.16 25.02 -9.59
CA LEU A 284 5.05 24.18 -10.78
C LEU A 284 4.47 24.94 -11.97
#